data_f8a907413f57312a8b10cbdf2c6cb3f6
#
_entry.id   f8a907413f57312a8b10cbdf2c6cb3f6
#
_cell.length_a   1.000
_cell.length_b   1.000
_cell.length_c   1.000
_cell.angle_alpha   90.00
_cell.angle_beta   90.00
_cell.angle_gamma   90.00
#
_symmetry.space_group_name_H-M   'P 1'
#
loop_
_entity.id
_entity.type
_entity.pdbx_description
1 polymer ?
#
loop_
_entity_poly.entity_id
_entity_poly.type
_entity_poly.pdbx_seq_one_letter_code
_entity_poly.pdbx_strand_id
1 'polypeptide(L)'
;MSVPTMYYVGCGFNWLFMLLSIGGYFYILCKTGRKWVFMLIFAAVWMVMGISYVFLVSGVSSGEWYITLIRVIGYVLFLAMILTSIVELTKLGKRVE
;
A
#
# COMPACT_ATOMS: atom_id res chain seq x y z
N MET A 1 -6.17 16.34 23.14
CA MET A 1 -5.45 16.83 21.98
C MET A 1 -6.14 16.41 20.69
N SER A 2 -6.30 17.37 19.80
CA SER A 2 -6.91 17.07 18.50
C SER A 2 -5.88 16.38 17.60
N VAL A 3 -6.31 15.32 16.92
CA VAL A 3 -5.48 14.63 15.93
C VAL A 3 -5.39 15.54 14.69
N PRO A 4 -4.18 15.73 14.11
CA PRO A 4 -4.07 16.54 12.89
C PRO A 4 -4.96 16.01 11.77
N THR A 5 -5.59 16.92 11.05
CA THR A 5 -6.47 16.58 9.92
C THR A 5 -5.73 15.74 8.88
N MET A 6 -4.42 15.95 8.72
CA MET A 6 -3.59 15.18 7.79
C MET A 6 -3.65 13.68 8.05
N TYR A 7 -3.77 13.27 9.32
CA TYR A 7 -3.86 11.83 9.65
C TYR A 7 -5.17 11.22 9.15
N TYR A 8 -6.27 11.97 9.26
CA TYR A 8 -7.56 11.50 8.73
C TYR A 8 -7.53 11.38 7.21
N VAL A 9 -6.98 12.39 6.55
CA VAL A 9 -6.87 12.38 5.10
C VAL A 9 -5.97 11.23 4.62
N GLY A 10 -4.80 11.08 5.25
CA GLY A 10 -3.89 9.99 4.91
C GLY A 10 -4.50 8.63 5.14
N CYS A 11 -5.22 8.46 6.25
CA CYS A 11 -5.92 7.22 6.56
C CYS A 11 -6.93 6.89 5.46
N GLY A 12 -7.76 7.87 5.08
CA GLY A 12 -8.76 7.68 4.04
C GLY A 12 -8.14 7.28 2.71
N PHE A 13 -7.10 7.99 2.28
CA PHE A 13 -6.41 7.68 1.02
C PHE A 13 -5.77 6.31 1.05
N ASN A 14 -5.14 5.92 2.16
CA ASN A 14 -4.51 4.60 2.26
C ASN A 14 -5.54 3.48 2.10
N TRP A 15 -6.67 3.58 2.79
CA TRP A 15 -7.71 2.56 2.67
C TRP A 15 -8.36 2.57 1.29
N LEU A 16 -8.54 3.75 0.69
CA LEU A 16 -9.08 3.86 -0.66
C LEU A 16 -8.15 3.17 -1.67
N PHE A 17 -6.85 3.44 -1.60
CA PHE A 17 -5.88 2.81 -2.50
C PHE A 17 -5.81 1.31 -2.29
N MET A 18 -5.94 0.84 -1.04
CA MET A 18 -6.01 -0.60 -0.77
C MET A 18 -7.20 -1.23 -1.50
N LEU A 19 -8.37 -0.62 -1.38
CA LEU A 19 -9.57 -1.14 -2.04
C LEU A 19 -9.42 -1.11 -3.56
N LEU A 20 -8.84 -0.03 -4.11
CA LEU A 20 -8.60 0.08 -5.54
C LEU A 20 -7.63 -1.00 -6.02
N SER A 21 -6.61 -1.31 -5.24
CA SER A 21 -5.64 -2.35 -5.60
C SER A 21 -6.28 -3.73 -5.62
N ILE A 22 -7.11 -4.04 -4.62
CA ILE A 22 -7.84 -5.31 -4.58
C ILE A 22 -8.82 -5.40 -5.74
N GLY A 23 -9.58 -4.33 -5.98
CA GLY A 23 -10.52 -4.28 -7.10
C GLY A 23 -9.82 -4.42 -8.45
N GLY A 24 -8.67 -3.77 -8.59
CA GLY A 24 -7.86 -3.88 -9.80
C GLY A 24 -7.35 -5.30 -10.04
N TYR A 25 -6.94 -6.00 -8.97
CA TYR A 25 -6.53 -7.39 -9.07
C TYR A 25 -7.67 -8.26 -9.60
N PHE A 26 -8.86 -8.16 -9.00
CA PHE A 26 -10.00 -8.94 -9.44
C PHE A 26 -10.44 -8.57 -10.86
N TYR A 27 -10.39 -7.29 -11.19
CA TYR A 27 -10.73 -6.82 -12.54
C TYR A 27 -9.82 -7.47 -13.58
N ILE A 28 -8.52 -7.44 -13.36
CA ILE A 28 -7.54 -8.02 -14.28
C ILE A 28 -7.72 -9.53 -14.35
N LEU A 29 -7.96 -10.17 -13.21
CA LEU A 29 -8.18 -11.61 -13.16
C LEU A 29 -9.42 -12.01 -13.99
N CYS A 30 -10.52 -11.26 -13.86
CA CYS A 30 -11.74 -11.55 -14.60
C CYS A 30 -11.61 -11.26 -16.09
N LYS A 31 -10.87 -10.21 -16.46
CA LYS A 31 -10.74 -9.79 -17.86
C LYS A 31 -9.73 -10.63 -18.64
N THR A 32 -8.57 -10.91 -18.04
CA THR A 32 -7.47 -11.56 -18.75
C THR A 32 -7.12 -12.95 -18.22
N GLY A 33 -7.67 -13.32 -17.06
CA GLY A 33 -7.30 -14.56 -16.38
C GLY A 33 -5.91 -14.55 -15.76
N ARG A 34 -5.20 -13.43 -15.83
CA ARG A 34 -3.87 -13.29 -15.26
C ARG A 34 -3.95 -12.96 -13.78
N LYS A 35 -3.18 -13.71 -12.97
CA LYS A 35 -3.02 -13.41 -11.55
C LYS A 35 -1.89 -12.40 -11.38
N TRP A 36 -2.23 -11.13 -11.42
CA TRP A 36 -1.21 -10.08 -11.30
C TRP A 36 -0.94 -9.80 -9.82
N VAL A 37 0.02 -10.53 -9.27
CA VAL A 37 0.38 -10.52 -7.85
C VAL A 37 0.79 -9.12 -7.37
N PHE A 38 1.26 -8.25 -8.27
CA PHE A 38 1.65 -6.88 -7.92
C PHE A 38 0.53 -6.09 -7.28
N MET A 39 -0.70 -6.28 -7.74
CA MET A 39 -1.85 -5.60 -7.15
C MET A 39 -2.07 -6.05 -5.71
N LEU A 40 -1.81 -7.33 -5.41
CA LEU A 40 -1.90 -7.83 -4.04
C LEU A 40 -0.80 -7.26 -3.15
N ILE A 41 0.41 -7.10 -3.70
CA ILE A 41 1.51 -6.46 -2.97
C ILE A 41 1.15 -5.02 -2.65
N PHE A 42 0.60 -4.27 -3.61
CA PHE A 42 0.14 -2.91 -3.39
C PHE A 42 -0.92 -2.85 -2.28
N ALA A 43 -1.89 -3.77 -2.33
CA ALA A 43 -2.93 -3.84 -1.32
C ALA A 43 -2.33 -4.10 0.07
N ALA A 44 -1.35 -5.00 0.18
CA ALA A 44 -0.69 -5.29 1.45
C ALA A 44 0.05 -4.06 1.99
N VAL A 45 0.77 -3.33 1.14
CA VAL A 45 1.47 -2.11 1.52
C VAL A 45 0.49 -1.07 2.05
N TRP A 46 -0.58 -0.80 1.31
CA TRP A 46 -1.57 0.18 1.72
C TRP A 46 -2.29 -0.24 3.00
N MET A 47 -2.51 -1.55 3.18
CA MET A 47 -3.13 -2.06 4.41
C MET A 47 -2.23 -1.82 5.62
N VAL A 48 -0.94 -2.11 5.52
CA VAL A 48 0.01 -1.88 6.62
C VAL A 48 0.07 -0.40 6.97
N MET A 49 0.18 0.47 5.98
CA MET A 49 0.20 1.91 6.21
C MET A 49 -1.13 2.40 6.78
N GLY A 50 -2.24 1.85 6.30
CA GLY A 50 -3.56 2.20 6.81
C GLY A 50 -3.74 1.83 8.27
N ILE A 51 -3.24 0.67 8.70
CA ILE A 51 -3.28 0.26 10.10
C ILE A 51 -2.49 1.25 10.96
N SER A 52 -1.31 1.66 10.48
CA SER A 52 -0.51 2.68 11.17
C SER A 52 -1.30 3.97 11.36
N TYR A 53 -1.98 4.45 10.32
CA TYR A 53 -2.79 5.66 10.41
C TYR A 53 -3.99 5.48 11.34
N VAL A 54 -4.60 4.29 11.38
CA VAL A 54 -5.71 4.02 12.30
C VAL A 54 -5.25 4.20 13.74
N PHE A 55 -4.07 3.70 14.10
CA PHE A 55 -3.53 3.89 15.44
C PHE A 55 -3.30 5.39 15.73
N LEU A 56 -2.75 6.12 14.78
CA LEU A 56 -2.49 7.56 14.95
C LEU A 56 -3.79 8.35 15.11
N VAL A 57 -4.81 8.01 14.32
CA VAL A 57 -6.12 8.66 14.40
C VAL A 57 -6.81 8.35 15.71
N SER A 58 -6.59 7.16 16.26
CA SER A 58 -7.17 6.76 17.56
C SER A 58 -6.55 7.49 18.74
N GLY A 59 -5.53 8.33 18.50
CA GLY A 59 -4.90 9.10 19.56
C GLY A 59 -3.69 8.43 20.17
N VAL A 60 -3.23 7.33 19.63
CA VAL A 60 -2.02 6.66 20.09
C VAL A 60 -0.81 7.52 19.69
N SER A 61 0.14 7.66 20.62
CA SER A 61 1.33 8.47 20.38
C SER A 61 2.17 7.87 19.24
N SER A 62 2.61 8.74 18.32
CA SER A 62 3.49 8.31 17.21
C SER A 62 4.85 7.83 17.69
N GLY A 63 5.19 8.10 18.97
CA GLY A 63 6.44 7.64 19.55
C GLY A 63 6.41 6.20 20.06
N GLU A 64 5.25 5.56 20.04
CA GLU A 64 5.15 4.18 20.49
C GLU A 64 5.94 3.25 19.57
N TRP A 65 6.63 2.28 20.19
CA TRP A 65 7.55 1.41 19.45
C TRP A 65 6.84 0.58 18.38
N TYR A 66 5.63 0.10 18.67
CA TYR A 66 4.90 -0.74 17.72
C TYR A 66 4.43 0.06 16.51
N ILE A 67 4.09 1.33 16.69
CA ILE A 67 3.73 2.19 15.56
C ILE A 67 4.93 2.43 14.67
N THR A 68 6.09 2.71 15.27
CA THR A 68 7.34 2.87 14.53
C THR A 68 7.68 1.59 13.76
N LEU A 69 7.50 0.43 14.39
CA LEU A 69 7.76 -0.86 13.76
C LEU A 69 6.85 -1.07 12.54
N ILE A 70 5.56 -0.80 12.68
CA ILE A 70 4.59 -0.94 11.58
C ILE A 70 4.97 0.00 10.42
N ARG A 71 5.35 1.23 10.72
CA ARG A 71 5.74 2.19 9.68
C ARG A 71 7.02 1.77 8.96
N VAL A 72 8.01 1.25 9.70
CA VAL A 72 9.24 0.73 9.10
C VAL A 72 8.92 -0.42 8.15
N ILE A 73 8.10 -1.37 8.60
CA ILE A 73 7.67 -2.48 7.75
C ILE A 73 6.96 -1.96 6.51
N GLY A 74 6.08 -0.97 6.67
CA GLY A 74 5.37 -0.37 5.55
C GLY A 74 6.31 0.28 4.54
N TYR A 75 7.33 1.00 5.01
CA TYR A 75 8.30 1.62 4.11
C TYR A 75 9.14 0.58 3.38
N VAL A 76 9.55 -0.49 4.06
CA VAL A 76 10.30 -1.58 3.41
C VAL A 76 9.46 -2.23 2.32
N LEU A 77 8.19 -2.52 2.61
CA LEU A 77 7.27 -3.08 1.62
C LEU A 77 7.05 -2.12 0.46
N PHE A 78 6.97 -0.82 0.74
CA PHE A 78 6.80 0.20 -0.28
C PHE A 78 8.01 0.23 -1.23
N LEU A 79 9.22 0.16 -0.67
CA LEU A 79 10.43 0.09 -1.49
C LEU A 79 10.45 -1.18 -2.35
N ALA A 80 10.07 -2.32 -1.76
CA ALA A 80 9.98 -3.58 -2.50
C ALA A 80 8.97 -3.46 -3.65
N MET A 81 7.84 -2.80 -3.40
CA MET A 81 6.82 -2.54 -4.41
C MET A 81 7.38 -1.71 -5.57
N ILE A 82 8.10 -0.64 -5.26
CA ILE A 82 8.69 0.24 -6.28
C ILE A 82 9.71 -0.54 -7.11
N LEU A 83 10.63 -1.27 -6.45
CA LEU A 83 11.65 -2.05 -7.15
C LEU A 83 11.01 -3.11 -8.05
N THR A 84 10.00 -3.81 -7.55
CA THR A 84 9.30 -4.82 -8.32
C THR A 84 8.60 -4.20 -9.54
N SER A 85 7.99 -3.04 -9.36
CA SER A 85 7.33 -2.33 -10.45
C SER A 85 8.34 -1.93 -11.54
N ILE A 86 9.52 -1.45 -11.14
CA ILE A 86 10.57 -1.08 -12.09
C ILE A 86 11.03 -2.31 -12.89
N VAL A 87 11.23 -3.44 -12.21
CA VAL A 87 11.63 -4.69 -12.88
C VAL A 87 10.57 -5.12 -13.90
N GLU A 88 9.30 -5.05 -13.54
CA GLU A 88 8.21 -5.44 -14.45
C GLU A 88 8.11 -4.51 -15.65
N LEU A 89 8.25 -3.21 -15.43
CA LEU A 89 8.23 -2.24 -16.52
C LEU A 89 9.39 -2.48 -17.48
N THR A 90 10.57 -2.82 -16.95
CA THR A 90 11.74 -3.13 -17.77
C THR A 90 11.49 -4.39 -18.62
N LYS A 91 10.88 -5.41 -18.04
CA LYS A 91 10.53 -6.63 -18.77
C LYS A 91 9.52 -6.37 -19.87
N LEU A 92 8.53 -5.52 -19.61
CA LEU A 92 7.54 -5.16 -20.62
C LEU A 92 8.19 -4.38 -21.77
N GLY A 93 9.11 -3.47 -21.46
CA GLY A 93 9.84 -2.74 -22.47
C GLY A 93 10.64 -3.65 -23.39
N LYS A 94 11.28 -4.67 -22.83
CA LYS A 94 12.03 -5.66 -23.61
C LYS A 94 11.13 -6.49 -24.51
N ARG A 95 9.92 -6.78 -24.07
CA ARG A 95 8.98 -7.58 -24.88
C ARG A 95 8.44 -6.82 -26.08
N VAL A 96 8.34 -5.49 -25.95
CA VAL A 96 7.82 -4.64 -27.02
C VAL A 96 8.86 -4.44 -28.12
N GLU A 97 10.13 -4.46 -27.78
CA GLU A 97 11.23 -4.36 -28.75
C GLU A 97 11.39 -5.69 -29.50
#